data_078a0e4627c7ada72afdb77b3198d0a6
#
_entry.id   078a0e4627c7ada72afdb77b3198d0a6
#
_cell.length_a   1.000
_cell.length_b   1.000
_cell.length_c   1.000
_cell.angle_alpha   90.00
_cell.angle_beta   90.00
_cell.angle_gamma   90.00
#
_symmetry.space_group_name_H-M   'P 1'
#
loop_
_entity.id
_entity.type
_entity.pdbx_description
1 polymer ?
#
loop_
_entity_poly.entity_id
_entity_poly.type
_entity_poly.pdbx_seq_one_letter_code
_entity_poly.pdbx_strand_id
1 'polypeptide(L)'
;LKNHPSGEDFFNHLDDMIRGHKSIIDAAWDKLVQWCYDEHLWVNRGIPTFGWNGLILTGAFGRAVFNYMPYEIRKTFEQVILVNGGLRQEDTKAQILVNQIDVDDFILFDDSFYSGTTRNKIEEALKEIRQGCKIIQTVCIYDGGKDPNVTSLYKYYK
;
A
#
# COMPACT_ATOMS: atom_id res chain seq x y z
N LEU A 1 13.06 6.76 -12.48
CA LEU A 1 12.91 6.95 -13.92
C LEU A 1 12.77 8.42 -14.22
N LYS A 2 13.63 8.92 -15.07
CA LYS A 2 13.59 10.33 -15.46
C LYS A 2 12.45 10.61 -16.44
N ASN A 3 12.21 9.68 -17.33
CA ASN A 3 11.22 9.82 -18.37
C ASN A 3 10.11 8.82 -18.11
N HIS A 4 8.92 9.29 -18.27
CA HIS A 4 7.79 8.43 -18.12
C HIS A 4 7.51 7.73 -19.39
N PRO A 5 7.32 6.43 -19.32
CA PRO A 5 6.80 5.72 -20.47
C PRO A 5 5.42 6.25 -20.83
N SER A 6 5.00 6.02 -22.07
CA SER A 6 3.60 6.19 -22.44
C SER A 6 2.74 5.32 -21.53
N GLY A 7 1.43 5.54 -21.53
CA GLY A 7 0.54 4.73 -20.68
C GLY A 7 0.72 3.24 -20.90
N GLU A 8 0.88 2.82 -22.15
CA GLU A 8 1.09 1.41 -22.48
C GLU A 8 2.44 0.90 -21.95
N ASP A 9 3.51 1.66 -22.19
CA ASP A 9 4.84 1.33 -21.69
C ASP A 9 4.88 1.28 -20.17
N PHE A 10 4.15 2.17 -19.53
CA PHE A 10 4.04 2.20 -18.08
C PHE A 10 3.44 0.89 -17.55
N PHE A 11 2.32 0.44 -18.13
CA PHE A 11 1.69 -0.80 -17.70
C PHE A 11 2.57 -2.02 -17.98
N ASN A 12 3.25 -2.04 -19.13
CA ASN A 12 4.19 -3.11 -19.44
C ASN A 12 5.33 -3.14 -18.43
N HIS A 13 5.82 -1.98 -18.05
CA HIS A 13 6.89 -1.89 -17.07
C HIS A 13 6.43 -2.35 -15.67
N LEU A 14 5.22 -1.99 -15.26
CA LEU A 14 4.64 -2.49 -14.02
C LEU A 14 4.48 -4.00 -14.03
N ASP A 15 4.02 -4.54 -15.15
CA ASP A 15 3.83 -5.98 -15.29
C ASP A 15 5.16 -6.72 -15.17
N ASP A 16 6.22 -6.21 -15.79
CA ASP A 16 7.56 -6.75 -15.67
C ASP A 16 8.06 -6.69 -14.21
N MET A 17 7.80 -5.61 -13.53
CA MET A 17 8.16 -5.47 -12.13
C MET A 17 7.44 -6.47 -11.23
N ILE A 18 6.16 -6.68 -11.49
CA ILE A 18 5.36 -7.64 -10.73
C ILE A 18 5.89 -9.06 -10.95
N ARG A 19 6.40 -9.34 -12.15
CA ARG A 19 6.79 -10.69 -12.53
C ARG A 19 8.18 -11.14 -12.14
N GLY A 20 9.08 -10.25 -11.76
CA GLY A 20 10.39 -10.78 -11.49
C GLY A 20 11.49 -9.86 -11.05
N HIS A 21 11.25 -8.60 -10.89
CA HIS A 21 12.31 -7.71 -10.44
C HIS A 21 12.28 -7.55 -8.92
N LYS A 22 12.79 -8.58 -8.25
CA LYS A 22 12.87 -8.56 -6.79
C LYS A 22 13.54 -7.28 -6.26
N SER A 23 14.51 -6.73 -6.99
CA SER A 23 15.15 -5.47 -6.60
C SER A 23 14.17 -4.30 -6.50
N ILE A 24 13.17 -4.24 -7.38
CA ILE A 24 12.12 -3.20 -7.32
C ILE A 24 11.18 -3.46 -6.15
N ILE A 25 10.84 -4.72 -5.92
CA ILE A 25 10.01 -5.12 -4.77
C ILE A 25 10.72 -4.76 -3.46
N ASP A 26 12.01 -5.09 -3.36
CA ASP A 26 12.82 -4.76 -2.19
C ASP A 26 12.91 -3.25 -2.00
N ALA A 27 13.10 -2.48 -3.08
CA ALA A 27 13.13 -1.02 -3.02
C ALA A 27 11.79 -0.42 -2.56
N ALA A 28 10.68 -1.02 -2.99
CA ALA A 28 9.35 -0.58 -2.55
C ALA A 28 9.15 -0.85 -1.06
N TRP A 29 9.55 -2.02 -0.57
CA TRP A 29 9.50 -2.32 0.87
C TRP A 29 10.40 -1.36 1.66
N ASP A 30 11.61 -1.09 1.18
CA ASP A 30 12.52 -0.15 1.82
C ASP A 30 11.91 1.24 1.91
N LYS A 31 11.17 1.67 0.89
CA LYS A 31 10.49 2.95 0.90
C LYS A 31 9.42 3.01 1.98
N LEU A 32 8.66 1.94 2.14
CA LEU A 32 7.67 1.85 3.22
C LEU A 32 8.36 1.86 4.59
N VAL A 33 9.43 1.10 4.76
CA VAL A 33 10.20 1.08 6.00
C VAL A 33 10.71 2.49 6.32
N GLN A 34 11.27 3.18 5.33
CA GLN A 34 11.79 4.54 5.53
C GLN A 34 10.66 5.50 5.93
N TRP A 35 9.52 5.40 5.27
CA TRP A 35 8.37 6.23 5.65
C TRP A 35 7.93 5.96 7.10
N CYS A 36 7.90 4.70 7.50
CA CYS A 36 7.57 4.35 8.88
C CYS A 36 8.55 4.96 9.89
N TYR A 37 9.83 4.97 9.56
CA TYR A 37 10.83 5.63 10.41
C TYR A 37 10.60 7.13 10.48
N ASP A 38 10.39 7.76 9.34
CA ASP A 38 10.20 9.21 9.25
C ASP A 38 8.97 9.68 10.02
N GLU A 39 7.91 8.88 9.99
CA GLU A 39 6.66 9.19 10.68
C GLU A 39 6.60 8.63 12.09
N HIS A 40 7.70 8.07 12.59
CA HIS A 40 7.80 7.50 13.94
C HIS A 40 6.78 6.38 14.20
N LEU A 41 6.34 5.71 13.16
CA LEU A 41 5.51 4.51 13.31
C LEU A 41 6.31 3.29 13.70
N TRP A 42 7.62 3.42 13.65
CA TRP A 42 8.54 2.33 13.91
C TRP A 42 8.73 2.11 15.39
N VAL A 43 9.04 0.88 15.77
CA VAL A 43 9.42 0.60 17.15
C VAL A 43 10.64 1.40 17.48
N ASN A 44 10.48 2.30 18.39
CA ASN A 44 11.59 3.07 18.85
C ASN A 44 11.97 2.58 20.23
N ARG A 45 13.24 2.25 20.42
CA ARG A 45 13.80 1.88 21.72
C ARG A 45 13.12 0.69 22.37
N GLY A 46 12.65 -0.23 21.56
CA GLY A 46 12.01 -1.46 22.05
C GLY A 46 10.59 -1.29 22.57
N ILE A 47 10.02 -0.10 22.47
CA ILE A 47 8.63 0.13 22.84
C ILE A 47 7.77 0.14 21.57
N PRO A 48 6.87 -0.82 21.40
CA PRO A 48 5.97 -0.82 20.27
C PRO A 48 5.01 0.35 20.38
N THR A 49 5.07 1.27 19.41
CA THR A 49 4.14 2.40 19.36
C THR A 49 3.17 2.29 18.21
N PHE A 50 3.14 1.13 17.55
CA PHE A 50 2.48 0.96 16.27
C PHE A 50 1.55 -0.23 16.22
N GLY A 51 1.23 -0.84 17.31
CA GLY A 51 0.16 -1.84 17.34
C GLY A 51 -1.20 -1.27 16.97
N TRP A 52 -1.24 -0.04 16.47
CA TRP A 52 -2.46 0.69 16.14
C TRP A 52 -2.66 0.88 14.64
N ASN A 53 -1.72 0.42 13.82
CA ASN A 53 -1.78 0.61 12.38
C ASN A 53 -1.95 -0.72 11.66
N GLY A 54 -2.70 -0.67 10.55
CA GLY A 54 -2.84 -1.78 9.63
C GLY A 54 -2.17 -1.48 8.29
N LEU A 55 -1.83 -2.54 7.57
CA LEU A 55 -1.26 -2.46 6.24
C LEU A 55 -2.18 -3.17 5.27
N ILE A 56 -2.48 -2.51 4.15
CA ILE A 56 -3.29 -3.10 3.09
C ILE A 56 -2.42 -3.27 1.86
N LEU A 57 -2.35 -4.50 1.36
CA LEU A 57 -1.67 -4.87 0.13
C LEU A 57 -2.73 -5.13 -0.93
N THR A 58 -2.58 -4.55 -2.12
CA THR A 58 -3.62 -4.64 -3.14
C THR A 58 -3.19 -5.37 -4.40
N GLY A 59 -4.13 -6.10 -4.96
CA GLY A 59 -4.04 -6.68 -6.29
C GLY A 59 -2.97 -7.74 -6.47
N ALA A 60 -2.59 -7.94 -7.71
CA ALA A 60 -1.52 -8.87 -8.07
C ALA A 60 -0.19 -8.43 -7.46
N PHE A 61 0.05 -7.12 -7.43
CA PHE A 61 1.22 -6.55 -6.76
C PHE A 61 1.24 -6.95 -5.28
N GLY A 62 0.12 -6.78 -4.57
CA GLY A 62 0.02 -7.14 -3.16
C GLY A 62 0.37 -8.59 -2.90
N ARG A 63 -0.13 -9.50 -3.73
CA ARG A 63 0.19 -10.93 -3.61
C ARG A 63 1.67 -11.20 -3.89
N ALA A 64 2.23 -10.54 -4.90
CA ALA A 64 3.63 -10.72 -5.26
C ALA A 64 4.57 -10.25 -4.14
N VAL A 65 4.32 -9.06 -3.60
CA VAL A 65 5.21 -8.48 -2.57
C VAL A 65 5.04 -9.14 -1.20
N PHE A 66 3.90 -9.73 -0.93
CA PHE A 66 3.64 -10.38 0.36
C PHE A 66 4.69 -11.43 0.69
N ASN A 67 5.15 -12.17 -0.31
CA ASN A 67 6.14 -13.22 -0.13
C ASN A 67 7.54 -12.68 0.22
N TYR A 68 7.77 -11.41 -0.02
CA TYR A 68 9.06 -10.75 0.26
C TYR A 68 8.95 -9.71 1.36
N MET A 69 7.90 -9.79 2.17
CA MET A 69 7.67 -8.82 3.24
C MET A 69 8.80 -8.89 4.26
N PRO A 70 9.48 -7.78 4.55
CA PRO A 70 10.49 -7.74 5.60
C PRO A 70 9.89 -8.04 6.97
N TYR A 71 10.67 -8.69 7.80
CA TYR A 71 10.25 -9.01 9.16
C TYR A 71 9.88 -7.75 9.94
N GLU A 72 10.60 -6.65 9.73
CA GLU A 72 10.33 -5.38 10.37
C GLU A 72 8.93 -4.88 10.06
N ILE A 73 8.49 -5.01 8.81
CA ILE A 73 7.13 -4.62 8.41
C ILE A 73 6.10 -5.51 9.10
N ARG A 74 6.35 -6.81 9.11
CA ARG A 74 5.42 -7.76 9.70
C ARG A 74 5.17 -7.47 11.19
N LYS A 75 6.20 -7.08 11.91
CA LYS A 75 6.03 -6.77 13.34
C LYS A 75 5.66 -5.31 13.61
N THR A 76 5.74 -4.43 12.62
CA THR A 76 5.34 -3.03 12.76
C THR A 76 3.82 -2.85 12.73
N PHE A 77 3.14 -3.66 11.92
CA PHE A 77 1.71 -3.50 11.72
C PHE A 77 0.93 -4.52 12.54
N GLU A 78 -0.13 -4.06 13.19
CA GLU A 78 -1.03 -4.90 13.96
C GLU A 78 -1.71 -5.94 13.08
N GLN A 79 -2.07 -5.56 11.86
CA GLN A 79 -2.66 -6.48 10.91
C GLN A 79 -2.24 -6.13 9.47
N VAL A 80 -2.21 -7.16 8.63
CA VAL A 80 -1.94 -7.03 7.20
C VAL A 80 -3.11 -7.65 6.45
N ILE A 81 -3.72 -6.89 5.55
CA ILE A 81 -4.89 -7.30 4.79
C ILE A 81 -4.53 -7.32 3.31
N LEU A 82 -4.90 -8.40 2.63
CA LEU A 82 -4.78 -8.53 1.19
C LEU A 82 -6.13 -8.27 0.54
N VAL A 83 -6.18 -7.32 -0.39
CA VAL A 83 -7.40 -6.97 -1.11
C VAL A 83 -7.12 -7.03 -2.61
N ASN A 84 -7.94 -7.74 -3.36
CA ASN A 84 -7.81 -7.75 -4.82
C ASN A 84 -8.19 -6.39 -5.39
N GLY A 85 -7.42 -5.93 -6.39
CA GLY A 85 -7.73 -4.69 -7.09
C GLY A 85 -8.87 -4.88 -8.10
N GLY A 86 -9.45 -3.75 -8.51
CA GLY A 86 -10.45 -3.74 -9.58
C GLY A 86 -11.81 -4.34 -9.22
N LEU A 87 -12.05 -4.64 -7.95
CA LEU A 87 -13.32 -5.21 -7.51
C LEU A 87 -14.40 -4.14 -7.37
N ARG A 88 -15.65 -4.58 -7.45
CA ARG A 88 -16.79 -3.76 -7.07
C ARG A 88 -16.72 -3.48 -5.57
N GLN A 89 -17.45 -2.45 -5.12
CA GLN A 89 -17.43 -2.05 -3.72
C GLN A 89 -17.89 -3.18 -2.78
N GLU A 90 -18.91 -3.92 -3.14
CA GLU A 90 -19.41 -5.03 -2.32
C GLU A 90 -18.38 -6.14 -2.17
N ASP A 91 -17.64 -6.43 -3.25
CA ASP A 91 -16.61 -7.48 -3.23
C ASP A 91 -15.40 -7.03 -2.41
N THR A 92 -15.02 -5.77 -2.51
CA THR A 92 -13.97 -5.19 -1.68
C THR A 92 -14.33 -5.30 -0.21
N LYS A 93 -15.55 -4.92 0.15
CA LYS A 93 -16.05 -5.02 1.50
C LYS A 93 -16.06 -6.45 2.01
N ALA A 94 -16.50 -7.40 1.16
CA ALA A 94 -16.52 -8.82 1.51
C ALA A 94 -15.11 -9.34 1.82
N GLN A 95 -14.11 -8.95 1.04
CA GLN A 95 -12.73 -9.34 1.28
C GLN A 95 -12.17 -8.76 2.58
N ILE A 96 -12.53 -7.54 2.89
CA ILE A 96 -12.08 -6.90 4.14
C ILE A 96 -12.77 -7.55 5.33
N LEU A 97 -14.06 -7.90 5.19
CA LEU A 97 -14.84 -8.50 6.28
C LEU A 97 -14.32 -9.84 6.77
N VAL A 98 -13.60 -10.60 5.94
CA VAL A 98 -13.00 -11.86 6.40
C VAL A 98 -11.88 -11.63 7.41
N ASN A 99 -11.41 -10.40 7.52
CA ASN A 99 -10.45 -10.00 8.54
C ASN A 99 -11.18 -9.25 9.65
N GLN A 100 -10.84 -9.52 10.88
CA GLN A 100 -11.32 -8.69 11.97
C GLN A 100 -10.55 -7.37 11.91
N ILE A 101 -11.26 -6.25 11.85
CA ILE A 101 -10.63 -4.94 11.79
C ILE A 101 -10.40 -4.44 13.21
N ASP A 102 -9.14 -4.37 13.61
CA ASP A 102 -8.74 -4.06 14.98
C ASP A 102 -8.14 -2.66 15.14
N VAL A 103 -7.87 -1.98 14.04
CA VAL A 103 -7.22 -0.67 14.06
C VAL A 103 -7.99 0.33 13.18
N ASP A 104 -7.76 1.61 13.41
CA ASP A 104 -8.43 2.67 12.65
C ASP A 104 -7.57 3.22 11.50
N ASP A 105 -6.25 3.24 11.68
CA ASP A 105 -5.35 3.85 10.71
C ASP A 105 -4.67 2.80 9.87
N PHE A 106 -4.78 2.95 8.56
CA PHE A 106 -4.19 2.02 7.59
C PHE A 106 -3.25 2.73 6.65
N ILE A 107 -2.21 2.00 6.25
CA ILE A 107 -1.34 2.39 5.15
C ILE A 107 -1.66 1.47 3.98
N LEU A 108 -1.83 2.06 2.80
CA LEU A 108 -2.05 1.32 1.57
C LEU A 108 -0.72 1.15 0.84
N PHE A 109 -0.37 -0.08 0.49
CA PHE A 109 0.82 -0.38 -0.29
C PHE A 109 0.38 -0.95 -1.64
N ASP A 110 0.66 -0.22 -2.70
CA ASP A 110 0.16 -0.51 -4.04
C ASP A 110 1.27 -0.30 -5.07
N ASP A 111 1.05 -0.74 -6.29
CA ASP A 111 2.01 -0.54 -7.38
C ASP A 111 2.00 0.90 -7.88
N SER A 112 0.84 1.50 -7.97
CA SER A 112 0.70 2.85 -8.53
C SER A 112 -0.45 3.63 -7.90
N PHE A 113 -0.35 4.93 -8.00
CA PHE A 113 -1.39 5.84 -7.53
C PHE A 113 -1.60 6.95 -8.56
N TYR A 114 -2.84 7.20 -8.93
CA TYR A 114 -3.21 8.28 -9.85
C TYR A 114 -4.32 9.15 -9.29
N SER A 115 -5.56 8.71 -9.43
CA SER A 115 -6.74 9.46 -9.02
C SER A 115 -7.18 9.16 -7.59
N GLY A 116 -6.65 8.10 -7.00
CA GLY A 116 -7.07 7.65 -5.69
C GLY A 116 -8.33 6.79 -5.70
N THR A 117 -8.77 6.32 -6.86
CA THR A 117 -9.98 5.50 -6.96
C THR A 117 -9.90 4.23 -6.11
N THR A 118 -8.79 3.50 -6.22
CA THR A 118 -8.58 2.27 -5.43
C THR A 118 -8.54 2.58 -3.94
N ARG A 119 -7.79 3.61 -3.54
CA ARG A 119 -7.71 4.02 -2.15
C ARG A 119 -9.08 4.38 -1.59
N ASN A 120 -9.84 5.19 -2.32
CA ASN A 120 -11.15 5.65 -1.87
C ASN A 120 -12.12 4.49 -1.71
N LYS A 121 -12.10 3.54 -2.64
CA LYS A 121 -12.94 2.35 -2.59
C LYS A 121 -12.65 1.50 -1.34
N ILE A 122 -11.38 1.30 -1.05
CA ILE A 122 -10.95 0.52 0.12
C ILE A 122 -11.31 1.27 1.40
N GLU A 123 -11.05 2.57 1.45
CA GLU A 123 -11.38 3.38 2.63
C GLU A 123 -12.86 3.39 2.93
N GLU A 124 -13.71 3.53 1.91
CA GLU A 124 -15.16 3.46 2.07
C GLU A 124 -15.60 2.11 2.62
N ALA A 125 -15.03 1.03 2.09
CA ALA A 125 -15.34 -0.31 2.58
C ALA A 125 -14.92 -0.50 4.04
N LEU A 126 -13.75 0.00 4.41
CA LEU A 126 -13.29 -0.03 5.80
C LEU A 126 -14.24 0.74 6.72
N LYS A 127 -14.66 1.93 6.31
CA LYS A 127 -15.55 2.78 7.12
C LYS A 127 -16.93 2.17 7.33
N GLU A 128 -17.42 1.40 6.38
CA GLU A 128 -18.69 0.68 6.54
C GLU A 128 -18.59 -0.41 7.60
N ILE A 129 -17.40 -0.97 7.79
CA ILE A 129 -17.15 -2.02 8.78
C ILE A 129 -16.83 -1.40 10.14
N ARG A 130 -15.99 -0.36 10.14
CA ARG A 130 -15.57 0.34 11.35
C ARG A 130 -15.44 1.83 11.02
N GLN A 131 -16.34 2.62 11.54
CA GLN A 131 -16.53 4.02 11.13
C GLN A 131 -15.28 4.89 11.24
N GLY A 132 -14.42 4.63 12.22
CA GLY A 132 -13.20 5.41 12.44
C GLY A 132 -12.05 5.09 11.50
N CYS A 133 -12.20 4.10 10.61
CA CYS A 133 -11.11 3.69 9.74
C CYS A 133 -10.78 4.73 8.68
N LYS A 134 -9.50 4.89 8.41
CA LYS A 134 -9.02 5.76 7.33
C LYS A 134 -7.68 5.23 6.81
N ILE A 135 -7.37 5.59 5.56
CA ILE A 135 -6.06 5.36 4.98
C ILE A 135 -5.26 6.65 5.14
N ILE A 136 -4.23 6.61 5.96
CA ILE A 136 -3.45 7.79 6.31
C ILE A 136 -2.32 8.06 5.33
N GLN A 137 -1.88 7.04 4.60
CA GLN A 137 -0.79 7.16 3.64
C GLN A 137 -0.89 6.06 2.60
N THR A 138 -0.47 6.39 1.37
CA THR A 138 -0.26 5.41 0.32
C THR A 138 1.23 5.37 0.00
N VAL A 139 1.81 4.19 -0.03
CA VAL A 139 3.18 3.97 -0.49
C VAL A 139 3.10 3.14 -1.75
N CYS A 140 3.76 3.57 -2.81
CA CYS A 140 3.68 2.90 -4.10
C CYS A 140 4.99 3.01 -4.87
N ILE A 141 5.05 2.31 -5.99
CA ILE A 141 6.20 2.40 -6.90
C ILE A 141 6.08 3.65 -7.75
N TYR A 142 4.93 3.84 -8.38
CA TYR A 142 4.68 4.97 -9.26
C TYR A 142 3.55 5.86 -8.76
N ASP A 143 3.85 7.13 -8.62
CA ASP A 143 2.85 8.14 -8.28
C ASP A 143 2.66 9.08 -9.47
N GLY A 144 1.48 9.03 -10.07
CA GLY A 144 1.07 9.93 -11.16
C GLY A 144 0.05 10.97 -10.73
N GLY A 145 -0.26 11.00 -9.43
CA GLY A 145 -1.23 11.92 -8.85
C GLY A 145 -0.60 13.16 -8.24
N LYS A 146 -1.41 13.89 -7.52
CA LYS A 146 -1.00 15.11 -6.82
C LYS A 146 -1.36 15.10 -5.34
N ASP A 147 -1.65 13.93 -4.80
CA ASP A 147 -2.02 13.80 -3.40
C ASP A 147 -0.76 13.89 -2.52
N PRO A 148 -0.73 14.75 -1.51
CA PRO A 148 0.43 14.88 -0.62
C PRO A 148 0.64 13.67 0.29
N ASN A 149 -0.40 12.83 0.46
CA ASN A 149 -0.32 11.65 1.31
C ASN A 149 0.06 10.41 0.51
N VAL A 150 0.96 10.57 -0.45
CA VAL A 150 1.50 9.49 -1.25
C VAL A 150 3.02 9.57 -1.24
N THR A 151 3.66 8.45 -0.92
CA THR A 151 5.11 8.27 -0.97
C THR A 151 5.43 7.24 -2.03
N SER A 152 6.35 7.54 -2.93
CA SER A 152 6.65 6.66 -4.06
C SER A 152 8.12 6.56 -4.35
N LEU A 153 8.51 5.50 -5.10
CA LEU A 153 9.84 5.40 -5.65
C LEU A 153 10.03 6.37 -6.82
N TYR A 154 8.99 6.48 -7.65
CA TYR A 154 9.04 7.32 -8.85
C TYR A 154 7.79 8.17 -8.94
N LYS A 155 7.97 9.40 -9.38
CA LYS A 155 6.87 10.31 -9.71
C LYS A 155 6.64 10.32 -11.21
N TYR A 156 5.37 10.23 -11.60
CA TYR A 156 4.97 10.32 -12.99
C TYR A 156 4.50 11.73 -13.28
N TYR A 157 5.30 12.47 -14.05
CA TYR A 157 4.91 13.82 -14.46
C TYR A 157 4.38 13.79 -15.88
N LYS A 158 3.24 14.35 -16.05
CA LYS A 158 2.75 14.58 -17.40
C LYS A 158 3.32 15.88 -17.95
#